data_c78d13ebbb769a6f5d08f39096c08ae5
#
_entry.id   c78d13ebbb769a6f5d08f39096c08ae5
#
_cell.length_a   1.000
_cell.length_b   1.000
_cell.length_c   1.000
_cell.angle_alpha   90.00
_cell.angle_beta   90.00
_cell.angle_gamma   90.00
#
_symmetry.space_group_name_H-M   'P 1'
#
loop_
_entity.id
_entity.type
_entity.pdbx_description
1 polymer ?
#
loop_
_entity_poly.entity_id
_entity_poly.type
_entity_poly.pdbx_seq_one_letter_code
_entity_poly.pdbx_strand_id
1 'polypeptide(L)'
;MSSSPRLLAGLLFAAYSALSVNRHRQMRSTGYDLGIFEQAVRSYAHLRPPIADLKGPGFNLLGDHFHPVIILAVPFYRIFPSPVTLLVLQAALLALSAVPVTRLAIEFCGHRAGVCLGLAYGLSWGIQQAVVFDFHEIAFAVPLLARSVELLARRSWRAAAGWALPLLLVKEDQAFIVAAIGAYIFWRGRRGLGALVAAVAVEVGALVVVIIIPAFNPHHSYPYGKTAGPISSLPVPVTKEETMLALLAPTLFFALRSPLVLLAAPSLLARFWTSSPNLWGTRFHYSAVLMPILFIAFADGLARMRASDRVVLLRAARVAPILALLIAVCVPQPLWSVLSPASWRVPEQVRTAEALLRTIPDGADVAAANRIAPQLTGRCRVFRFLSEPTPWFRPEWVVTTGAPYEQSMIADLPSLGYRVVAQATGITIYRRPRAAG
;
A
#
# COMPACT_ATOMS: atom_id res chain seq x y z
N MET A 1 -17.49 24.11 -11.39
CA MET A 1 -17.15 22.74 -10.89
C MET A 1 -17.45 22.71 -9.41
N SER A 2 -18.20 21.71 -8.91
CA SER A 2 -18.51 21.56 -7.47
C SER A 2 -17.22 21.44 -6.64
N SER A 3 -17.17 22.12 -5.49
CA SER A 3 -16.07 22.02 -4.52
C SER A 3 -16.08 20.69 -3.73
N SER A 4 -17.22 19.98 -3.75
CA SER A 4 -17.46 18.78 -2.95
C SER A 4 -16.38 17.67 -3.08
N PRO A 5 -15.88 17.31 -4.28
CA PRO A 5 -14.84 16.28 -4.38
C PRO A 5 -13.51 16.65 -3.69
N ARG A 6 -13.14 17.95 -3.72
CA ARG A 6 -11.93 18.45 -3.08
C ARG A 6 -12.10 18.52 -1.56
N LEU A 7 -13.25 18.98 -1.09
CA LEU A 7 -13.59 19.01 0.34
C LEU A 7 -13.57 17.59 0.91
N LEU A 8 -14.20 16.63 0.21
CA LEU A 8 -14.18 15.24 0.61
C LEU A 8 -12.75 14.69 0.71
N ALA A 9 -11.91 14.95 -0.30
CA ALA A 9 -10.50 14.55 -0.26
C ALA A 9 -9.76 15.18 0.93
N GLY A 10 -10.01 16.45 1.25
CA GLY A 10 -9.43 17.11 2.43
C GLY A 10 -9.81 16.45 3.75
N LEU A 11 -11.08 16.09 3.91
CA LEU A 11 -11.58 15.39 5.10
C LEU A 11 -10.98 13.97 5.23
N LEU A 12 -10.91 13.23 4.11
CA LEU A 12 -10.28 11.92 4.08
C LEU A 12 -8.77 12.00 4.38
N PHE A 13 -8.08 13.00 3.83
CA PHE A 13 -6.67 13.24 4.12
C PHE A 13 -6.43 13.46 5.62
N ALA A 14 -7.24 14.31 6.26
CA ALA A 14 -7.13 14.54 7.70
C ALA A 14 -7.38 13.25 8.50
N ALA A 15 -8.44 12.49 8.15
CA ALA A 15 -8.77 11.25 8.84
C ALA A 15 -7.70 10.15 8.66
N TYR A 16 -7.18 9.97 7.44
CA TYR A 16 -6.14 8.98 7.16
C TYR A 16 -4.81 9.36 7.83
N SER A 17 -4.42 10.64 7.77
CA SER A 17 -3.22 11.12 8.44
C SER A 17 -3.32 10.92 9.95
N ALA A 18 -4.46 11.28 10.55
CA ALA A 18 -4.75 11.08 11.96
C ALA A 18 -4.59 9.61 12.37
N LEU A 19 -5.18 8.68 11.60
CA LEU A 19 -5.09 7.25 11.85
C LEU A 19 -3.63 6.74 11.76
N SER A 20 -2.94 7.03 10.64
CA SER A 20 -1.58 6.53 10.38
C SER A 20 -0.57 7.07 11.40
N VAL A 21 -0.58 8.38 11.65
CA VAL A 21 0.34 9.02 12.59
C VAL A 21 0.08 8.54 14.02
N ASN A 22 -1.18 8.41 14.41
CA ASN A 22 -1.53 7.89 15.74
C ASN A 22 -1.04 6.45 15.94
N ARG A 23 -1.19 5.58 14.92
CA ARG A 23 -0.66 4.21 14.95
C ARG A 23 0.86 4.18 15.09
N HIS A 24 1.56 5.03 14.33
CA HIS A 24 3.02 5.13 14.42
C HIS A 24 3.47 5.60 15.81
N ARG A 25 2.83 6.63 16.39
CA ARG A 25 3.09 7.10 17.76
C ARG A 25 2.87 6.04 18.83
N GLN A 26 2.02 5.05 18.54
CA GLN A 26 1.77 3.91 19.44
C GLN A 26 2.66 2.70 19.13
N MET A 27 3.74 2.86 18.35
CA MET A 27 4.64 1.77 17.92
C MET A 27 3.90 0.61 17.25
N ARG A 28 2.85 0.91 16.46
CA ARG A 28 2.07 -0.08 15.71
C ARG A 28 2.46 -0.15 14.22
N SER A 29 3.42 0.65 13.78
CA SER A 29 4.05 0.54 12.46
C SER A 29 5.18 -0.48 12.49
N THR A 30 5.61 -0.91 11.31
CA THR A 30 6.57 -2.00 11.14
C THR A 30 7.78 -1.60 10.30
N GLY A 31 8.93 -2.19 10.58
CA GLY A 31 10.15 -2.02 9.80
C GLY A 31 10.01 -2.60 8.39
N TYR A 32 9.35 -3.75 8.28
CA TYR A 32 8.90 -4.30 7.01
C TYR A 32 7.68 -3.50 6.56
N ASP A 33 7.96 -2.75 5.55
CA ASP A 33 7.35 -1.71 4.77
C ASP A 33 7.77 -0.29 5.18
N LEU A 34 7.24 0.35 6.21
CA LEU A 34 7.57 1.74 6.54
C LEU A 34 9.08 1.97 6.70
N GLY A 35 9.76 1.11 7.47
CA GLY A 35 11.19 1.25 7.71
C GLY A 35 12.03 1.02 6.45
N ILE A 36 11.67 0.03 5.62
CA ILE A 36 12.32 -0.27 4.34
C ILE A 36 12.23 0.94 3.40
N PHE A 37 11.01 1.46 3.21
CA PHE A 37 10.79 2.59 2.32
C PHE A 37 11.42 3.87 2.85
N GLU A 38 11.40 4.09 4.16
CA GLU A 38 12.03 5.26 4.77
C GLU A 38 13.54 5.24 4.55
N GLN A 39 14.21 4.10 4.74
CA GLN A 39 15.65 3.97 4.45
C GLN A 39 15.96 4.25 2.98
N ALA A 40 15.16 3.73 2.05
CA ALA A 40 15.36 3.95 0.62
C ALA A 40 15.14 5.43 0.24
N VAL A 41 14.07 6.08 0.75
CA VAL A 41 13.79 7.50 0.50
C VAL A 41 14.87 8.39 1.15
N ARG A 42 15.33 8.04 2.35
CA ARG A 42 16.46 8.72 3.01
C ARG A 42 17.73 8.62 2.17
N SER A 43 18.02 7.46 1.59
CA SER A 43 19.16 7.28 0.68
C SER A 43 19.04 8.18 -0.56
N TYR A 44 17.89 8.19 -1.23
CA TYR A 44 17.61 9.11 -2.34
C TYR A 44 17.71 10.58 -1.94
N ALA A 45 17.27 10.96 -0.74
CA ALA A 45 17.38 12.32 -0.24
C ALA A 45 18.85 12.79 -0.11
N HIS A 46 19.78 11.86 0.06
CA HIS A 46 21.22 12.10 0.07
C HIS A 46 21.89 11.78 -1.29
N LEU A 47 21.13 11.70 -2.38
CA LEU A 47 21.60 11.40 -3.73
C LEU A 47 22.38 10.06 -3.83
N ARG A 48 21.95 9.07 -3.05
CA ARG A 48 22.49 7.70 -3.06
C ARG A 48 21.46 6.72 -3.62
N PRO A 49 21.89 5.54 -4.09
CA PRO A 49 20.98 4.46 -4.45
C PRO A 49 20.01 4.10 -3.30
N PRO A 50 18.81 3.55 -3.58
CA PRO A 50 17.79 3.28 -2.57
C PRO A 50 18.17 2.06 -1.71
N ILE A 51 19.11 2.24 -0.80
CA ILE A 51 19.56 1.18 0.10
C ILE A 51 18.61 1.04 1.28
N ALA A 52 18.19 -0.20 1.54
CA ALA A 52 17.36 -0.59 2.67
C ALA A 52 18.03 -1.73 3.46
N ASP A 53 18.83 -1.38 4.46
CA ASP A 53 19.57 -2.33 5.29
C ASP A 53 18.65 -3.29 6.08
N LEU A 54 17.38 -2.96 6.26
CA LEU A 54 16.35 -3.86 6.81
C LEU A 54 16.10 -5.11 5.95
N LYS A 55 16.38 -5.05 4.64
CA LYS A 55 16.30 -6.20 3.72
C LYS A 55 17.61 -7.00 3.70
N GLY A 56 18.68 -6.43 4.23
CA GLY A 56 20.03 -6.96 4.27
C GLY A 56 21.06 -5.84 4.13
N PRO A 57 22.28 -5.99 4.67
CA PRO A 57 23.32 -4.96 4.59
C PRO A 57 23.58 -4.53 3.14
N GLY A 58 23.39 -3.23 2.85
CA GLY A 58 23.61 -2.66 1.53
C GLY A 58 22.61 -3.08 0.45
N PHE A 59 21.47 -3.67 0.82
CA PHE A 59 20.48 -4.15 -0.14
C PHE A 59 19.87 -2.99 -0.94
N ASN A 60 20.03 -3.05 -2.27
CA ASN A 60 19.37 -2.10 -3.17
C ASN A 60 17.91 -2.49 -3.36
N LEU A 61 16.99 -1.62 -2.96
CA LEU A 61 15.56 -1.92 -2.93
C LEU A 61 14.96 -2.15 -4.33
N LEU A 62 15.59 -1.65 -5.41
CA LEU A 62 15.20 -1.97 -6.80
C LEU A 62 15.42 -3.45 -7.16
N GLY A 63 16.20 -4.19 -6.37
CA GLY A 63 16.37 -5.63 -6.50
C GLY A 63 15.28 -6.45 -5.83
N ASP A 64 14.36 -5.82 -5.08
CA ASP A 64 13.16 -6.45 -4.51
C ASP A 64 11.97 -6.26 -5.44
N HIS A 65 11.55 -5.02 -5.62
CA HIS A 65 10.49 -4.56 -6.51
C HIS A 65 10.95 -3.34 -7.30
N PHE A 66 10.40 -3.13 -8.49
CA PHE A 66 10.68 -1.94 -9.30
C PHE A 66 9.71 -0.82 -8.95
N HIS A 67 10.16 0.11 -8.12
CA HIS A 67 9.34 1.22 -7.66
C HIS A 67 10.08 2.56 -7.62
N PRO A 68 10.66 3.01 -8.75
CA PRO A 68 11.38 4.29 -8.80
C PRO A 68 10.49 5.49 -8.42
N VAL A 69 9.18 5.34 -8.49
CA VAL A 69 8.20 6.38 -8.11
C VAL A 69 8.40 6.92 -6.69
N ILE A 70 8.99 6.14 -5.76
CA ILE A 70 9.23 6.60 -4.39
C ILE A 70 10.18 7.80 -4.31
N ILE A 71 10.94 8.10 -5.37
CA ILE A 71 11.76 9.31 -5.47
C ILE A 71 10.92 10.59 -5.34
N LEU A 72 9.64 10.54 -5.68
CA LEU A 72 8.69 11.65 -5.52
C LEU A 72 8.40 11.99 -4.05
N ALA A 73 8.75 11.11 -3.11
CA ALA A 73 8.68 11.38 -1.68
C ALA A 73 9.85 12.25 -1.18
N VAL A 74 10.97 12.28 -1.92
CA VAL A 74 12.22 12.95 -1.50
C VAL A 74 12.06 14.43 -1.16
N PRO A 75 11.37 15.26 -1.96
CA PRO A 75 11.20 16.67 -1.62
C PRO A 75 10.53 16.89 -0.26
N PHE A 76 9.51 16.10 0.04
CA PHE A 76 8.80 16.16 1.32
C PHE A 76 9.67 15.64 2.47
N TYR A 77 10.40 14.55 2.23
CA TYR A 77 11.31 13.97 3.21
C TYR A 77 12.48 14.89 3.56
N ARG A 78 13.00 15.68 2.60
CA ARG A 78 14.04 16.70 2.88
C ARG A 78 13.55 17.82 3.77
N ILE A 79 12.25 18.16 3.72
CA ILE A 79 11.65 19.17 4.60
C ILE A 79 11.41 18.58 6.00
N PHE A 80 10.90 17.36 6.06
CA PHE A 80 10.60 16.65 7.31
C PHE A 80 11.21 15.24 7.28
N PRO A 81 12.48 15.06 7.67
CA PRO A 81 13.17 13.76 7.61
C PRO A 81 12.67 12.80 8.71
N SER A 82 11.52 12.18 8.45
CA SER A 82 10.83 11.31 9.39
C SER A 82 9.98 10.26 8.65
N PRO A 83 9.83 9.04 9.19
CA PRO A 83 8.89 8.07 8.65
C PRO A 83 7.44 8.61 8.60
N VAL A 84 7.08 9.54 9.48
CA VAL A 84 5.76 10.21 9.47
C VAL A 84 5.48 10.91 8.15
N THR A 85 6.49 11.45 7.48
CA THR A 85 6.35 12.10 6.16
C THR A 85 5.80 11.14 5.12
N LEU A 86 6.26 9.90 5.13
CA LEU A 86 5.77 8.88 4.20
C LEU A 86 4.31 8.49 4.50
N LEU A 87 3.94 8.39 5.77
CA LEU A 87 2.57 8.11 6.19
C LEU A 87 1.59 9.21 5.78
N VAL A 88 1.98 10.48 5.96
CA VAL A 88 1.18 11.64 5.54
C VAL A 88 1.09 11.73 4.02
N LEU A 89 2.18 11.45 3.30
CA LEU A 89 2.17 11.40 1.84
C LEU A 89 1.24 10.31 1.31
N GLN A 90 1.27 9.10 1.88
CA GLN A 90 0.33 8.03 1.55
C GLN A 90 -1.12 8.46 1.78
N ALA A 91 -1.41 9.06 2.93
CA ALA A 91 -2.74 9.58 3.25
C ALA A 91 -3.22 10.61 2.21
N ALA A 92 -2.33 11.50 1.76
CA ALA A 92 -2.64 12.48 0.72
C ALA A 92 -2.94 11.82 -0.63
N LEU A 93 -2.12 10.85 -1.06
CA LEU A 93 -2.31 10.13 -2.31
C LEU A 93 -3.63 9.33 -2.32
N LEU A 94 -3.91 8.59 -1.25
CA LEU A 94 -5.15 7.84 -1.12
C LEU A 94 -6.37 8.77 -1.09
N ALA A 95 -6.31 9.88 -0.37
CA ALA A 95 -7.39 10.87 -0.34
C ALA A 95 -7.60 11.55 -1.70
N LEU A 96 -6.52 11.87 -2.42
CA LEU A 96 -6.57 12.48 -3.74
C LEU A 96 -7.31 11.58 -4.76
N SER A 97 -7.22 10.27 -4.62
CA SER A 97 -7.91 9.32 -5.49
C SER A 97 -9.44 9.43 -5.40
N ALA A 98 -9.98 9.94 -4.30
CA ALA A 98 -11.42 10.17 -4.15
C ALA A 98 -11.94 11.28 -5.08
N VAL A 99 -11.09 12.21 -5.54
CA VAL A 99 -11.50 13.30 -6.42
C VAL A 99 -12.07 12.81 -7.75
N PRO A 100 -11.34 12.02 -8.57
CA PRO A 100 -11.86 11.51 -9.83
C PRO A 100 -13.07 10.58 -9.64
N VAL A 101 -13.06 9.74 -8.61
CA VAL A 101 -14.19 8.84 -8.29
C VAL A 101 -15.45 9.64 -8.00
N THR A 102 -15.37 10.60 -7.07
CA THR A 102 -16.52 11.43 -6.67
C THR A 102 -17.02 12.30 -7.81
N ARG A 103 -16.10 12.87 -8.60
CA ARG A 103 -16.45 13.73 -9.75
C ARG A 103 -17.26 12.97 -10.80
N LEU A 104 -16.79 11.76 -11.16
CA LEU A 104 -17.52 10.92 -12.12
C LEU A 104 -18.85 10.45 -11.54
N ALA A 105 -18.87 10.06 -10.27
CA ALA A 105 -20.11 9.65 -9.60
C ALA A 105 -21.16 10.79 -9.56
N ILE A 106 -20.74 12.04 -9.35
CA ILE A 106 -21.62 13.21 -9.42
C ILE A 106 -22.19 13.39 -10.82
N GLU A 107 -21.34 13.26 -11.85
CA GLU A 107 -21.74 13.39 -13.26
C GLU A 107 -22.77 12.32 -13.66
N PHE A 108 -22.53 11.07 -13.26
CA PHE A 108 -23.34 9.93 -13.67
C PHE A 108 -24.59 9.73 -12.80
N CYS A 109 -24.53 10.09 -11.52
CA CYS A 109 -25.56 9.77 -10.54
C CYS A 109 -26.26 11.00 -9.94
N GLY A 110 -25.81 12.21 -10.29
CA GLY A 110 -26.25 13.45 -9.65
C GLY A 110 -25.54 13.73 -8.33
N HIS A 111 -25.63 14.97 -7.86
CA HIS A 111 -24.78 15.50 -6.80
C HIS A 111 -24.84 14.69 -5.49
N ARG A 112 -26.04 14.48 -4.94
CA ARG A 112 -26.21 13.77 -3.65
C ARG A 112 -25.72 12.34 -3.71
N ALA A 113 -26.15 11.58 -4.72
CA ALA A 113 -25.74 10.19 -4.92
C ALA A 113 -24.23 10.07 -5.19
N GLY A 114 -23.67 11.00 -5.96
CA GLY A 114 -22.25 11.02 -6.27
C GLY A 114 -21.37 11.31 -5.04
N VAL A 115 -21.81 12.19 -4.13
CA VAL A 115 -21.13 12.45 -2.86
C VAL A 115 -21.21 11.21 -1.95
N CYS A 116 -22.38 10.55 -1.86
CA CYS A 116 -22.50 9.28 -1.12
C CYS A 116 -21.53 8.21 -1.64
N LEU A 117 -21.44 8.07 -2.97
CA LEU A 117 -20.48 7.13 -3.59
C LEU A 117 -19.03 7.48 -3.30
N GLY A 118 -18.67 8.77 -3.37
CA GLY A 118 -17.33 9.24 -3.04
C GLY A 118 -16.95 8.97 -1.58
N LEU A 119 -17.90 9.20 -0.65
CA LEU A 119 -17.73 8.84 0.76
C LEU A 119 -17.59 7.33 0.95
N ALA A 120 -18.47 6.54 0.33
CA ALA A 120 -18.41 5.08 0.40
C ALA A 120 -17.07 4.54 -0.15
N TYR A 121 -16.55 5.16 -1.22
CA TYR A 121 -15.22 4.85 -1.74
C TYR A 121 -14.12 5.16 -0.73
N GLY A 122 -14.07 6.39 -0.20
CA GLY A 122 -13.05 6.79 0.75
C GLY A 122 -13.11 6.00 2.06
N LEU A 123 -14.30 5.58 2.48
CA LEU A 123 -14.52 4.73 3.66
C LEU A 123 -14.44 3.24 3.35
N SER A 124 -14.16 2.82 2.09
CA SER A 124 -14.07 1.42 1.73
C SER A 124 -12.92 0.70 2.44
N TRP A 125 -13.15 -0.56 2.76
CA TRP A 125 -12.18 -1.37 3.50
C TRP A 125 -10.82 -1.46 2.81
N GLY A 126 -10.77 -1.58 1.48
CA GLY A 126 -9.52 -1.71 0.74
C GLY A 126 -8.64 -0.47 0.83
N ILE A 127 -9.22 0.74 0.87
CA ILE A 127 -8.48 1.98 1.13
C ILE A 127 -8.02 2.04 2.58
N GLN A 128 -8.90 1.74 3.54
CA GLN A 128 -8.56 1.79 4.96
C GLN A 128 -7.48 0.76 5.35
N GLN A 129 -7.50 -0.43 4.75
CA GLN A 129 -6.44 -1.43 4.98
C GLN A 129 -5.08 -0.93 4.47
N ALA A 130 -5.02 -0.23 3.35
CA ALA A 130 -3.78 0.41 2.90
C ALA A 130 -3.31 1.51 3.87
N VAL A 131 -4.23 2.31 4.42
CA VAL A 131 -3.90 3.35 5.42
C VAL A 131 -3.27 2.77 6.68
N VAL A 132 -3.76 1.61 7.18
CA VAL A 132 -3.24 1.01 8.41
C VAL A 132 -2.04 0.09 8.21
N PHE A 133 -1.73 -0.22 6.97
CA PHE A 133 -0.62 -1.12 6.62
C PHE A 133 0.74 -0.41 6.56
N ASP A 134 0.82 0.82 6.99
CA ASP A 134 1.98 1.68 6.89
C ASP A 134 2.18 2.24 5.45
N PHE A 135 3.36 2.84 5.16
CA PHE A 135 3.63 3.36 3.82
C PHE A 135 3.97 2.24 2.85
N HIS A 136 3.37 2.32 1.65
CA HIS A 136 3.70 1.42 0.54
C HIS A 136 3.65 2.19 -0.80
N GLU A 137 4.53 1.85 -1.75
CA GLU A 137 4.62 2.50 -3.07
C GLU A 137 3.29 2.48 -3.84
N ILE A 138 2.46 1.46 -3.57
CA ILE A 138 1.16 1.29 -4.22
C ILE A 138 0.22 2.49 -4.02
N ALA A 139 0.47 3.30 -2.99
CA ALA A 139 -0.30 4.52 -2.76
C ALA A 139 -0.24 5.50 -3.94
N PHE A 140 0.88 5.52 -4.70
CA PHE A 140 0.99 6.32 -5.91
C PHE A 140 0.12 5.78 -7.05
N ALA A 141 -0.09 4.47 -7.13
CA ALA A 141 -0.92 3.87 -8.17
C ALA A 141 -2.39 4.25 -8.03
N VAL A 142 -2.91 4.38 -6.81
CA VAL A 142 -4.35 4.56 -6.56
C VAL A 142 -4.92 5.82 -7.22
N PRO A 143 -4.34 7.04 -7.06
CA PRO A 143 -4.84 8.25 -7.73
C PRO A 143 -4.61 8.23 -9.25
N LEU A 144 -3.49 7.67 -9.73
CA LEU A 144 -3.20 7.53 -11.15
C LEU A 144 -4.25 6.66 -11.83
N LEU A 145 -4.53 5.51 -11.23
CA LEU A 145 -5.52 4.57 -11.73
C LEU A 145 -6.95 5.13 -11.64
N ALA A 146 -7.30 5.77 -10.52
CA ALA A 146 -8.60 6.42 -10.37
C ALA A 146 -8.83 7.44 -11.50
N ARG A 147 -7.81 8.25 -11.84
CA ARG A 147 -7.90 9.22 -12.92
C ARG A 147 -7.95 8.56 -14.29
N SER A 148 -7.14 7.52 -14.53
CA SER A 148 -7.15 6.78 -15.79
C SER A 148 -8.53 6.14 -16.06
N VAL A 149 -9.10 5.44 -15.06
CA VAL A 149 -10.39 4.76 -15.19
C VAL A 149 -11.55 5.76 -15.32
N GLU A 150 -11.51 6.90 -14.63
CA GLU A 150 -12.44 8.01 -14.84
C GLU A 150 -12.43 8.45 -16.32
N LEU A 151 -11.26 8.61 -16.91
CA LEU A 151 -11.12 9.04 -18.31
C LEU A 151 -11.55 7.95 -19.30
N LEU A 152 -11.36 6.66 -18.96
CA LEU A 152 -11.94 5.55 -19.73
C LEU A 152 -13.46 5.59 -19.75
N ALA A 153 -14.09 5.83 -18.58
CA ALA A 153 -15.53 5.97 -18.49
C ALA A 153 -16.06 7.12 -19.36
N ARG A 154 -15.31 8.22 -19.45
CA ARG A 154 -15.58 9.38 -20.32
C ARG A 154 -15.16 9.20 -21.77
N ARG A 155 -14.64 8.02 -22.16
CA ARG A 155 -14.13 7.73 -23.51
C ARG A 155 -12.98 8.65 -23.97
N SER A 156 -12.26 9.26 -23.03
CA SER A 156 -11.07 10.10 -23.30
C SER A 156 -9.81 9.22 -23.39
N TRP A 157 -9.72 8.41 -24.45
CA TRP A 157 -8.79 7.30 -24.59
C TRP A 157 -7.31 7.66 -24.43
N ARG A 158 -6.86 8.76 -25.12
CA ARG A 158 -5.46 9.21 -25.07
C ARG A 158 -5.09 9.69 -23.68
N ALA A 159 -5.96 10.46 -23.04
CA ALA A 159 -5.73 10.95 -21.70
C ALA A 159 -5.74 9.79 -20.66
N ALA A 160 -6.63 8.81 -20.83
CA ALA A 160 -6.67 7.61 -19.99
C ALA A 160 -5.35 6.82 -20.10
N ALA A 161 -4.85 6.59 -21.30
CA ALA A 161 -3.56 5.95 -21.55
C ALA A 161 -2.40 6.74 -20.90
N GLY A 162 -2.38 8.07 -21.06
CA GLY A 162 -1.34 8.94 -20.48
C GLY A 162 -1.31 8.86 -18.95
N TRP A 163 -2.47 8.69 -18.27
CA TRP A 163 -2.54 8.52 -16.81
C TRP A 163 -2.27 7.07 -16.37
N ALA A 164 -2.38 6.09 -17.26
CA ALA A 164 -2.06 4.70 -16.99
C ALA A 164 -0.56 4.40 -17.07
N LEU A 165 0.16 4.97 -18.04
CA LEU A 165 1.59 4.66 -18.27
C LEU A 165 2.49 4.89 -17.05
N PRO A 166 2.33 5.96 -16.22
CA PRO A 166 3.13 6.13 -15.00
C PRO A 166 2.98 5.00 -13.97
N LEU A 167 1.92 4.19 -14.04
CA LEU A 167 1.75 3.01 -13.18
C LEU A 167 2.91 2.01 -13.33
N LEU A 168 3.54 1.95 -14.51
CA LEU A 168 4.70 1.10 -14.79
C LEU A 168 5.94 1.46 -13.95
N LEU A 169 5.97 2.68 -13.37
CA LEU A 169 7.03 3.13 -12.46
C LEU A 169 6.69 2.92 -10.98
N VAL A 170 5.48 2.42 -10.68
CA VAL A 170 5.05 2.21 -9.30
C VAL A 170 5.44 0.83 -8.80
N LYS A 171 5.17 -0.19 -9.59
CA LYS A 171 5.52 -1.58 -9.29
C LYS A 171 5.37 -2.44 -10.55
N GLU A 172 6.17 -3.48 -10.68
CA GLU A 172 6.18 -4.35 -11.87
C GLU A 172 4.81 -5.00 -12.15
N ASP A 173 4.03 -5.33 -11.11
CA ASP A 173 2.71 -5.96 -11.26
C ASP A 173 1.65 -5.00 -11.83
N GLN A 174 1.89 -3.68 -11.79
CA GLN A 174 0.99 -2.70 -12.40
C GLN A 174 0.98 -2.81 -13.93
N ALA A 175 1.97 -3.46 -14.53
CA ALA A 175 1.97 -3.77 -15.96
C ALA A 175 0.72 -4.57 -16.39
N PHE A 176 0.20 -5.45 -15.52
CA PHE A 176 -1.03 -6.19 -15.78
C PHE A 176 -2.25 -5.26 -15.92
N ILE A 177 -2.34 -4.24 -15.07
CA ILE A 177 -3.45 -3.26 -15.11
C ILE A 177 -3.31 -2.37 -16.34
N VAL A 178 -2.09 -1.91 -16.67
CA VAL A 178 -1.84 -1.08 -17.86
C VAL A 178 -2.14 -1.86 -19.14
N ALA A 179 -1.75 -3.14 -19.20
CA ALA A 179 -2.08 -4.02 -20.33
C ALA A 179 -3.60 -4.21 -20.45
N ALA A 180 -4.34 -4.38 -19.35
CA ALA A 180 -5.79 -4.46 -19.34
C ALA A 180 -6.45 -3.16 -19.83
N ILE A 181 -5.91 -2.01 -19.45
CA ILE A 181 -6.36 -0.70 -19.96
C ILE A 181 -6.13 -0.63 -21.47
N GLY A 182 -4.98 -1.05 -21.96
CA GLY A 182 -4.68 -1.15 -23.40
C GLY A 182 -5.67 -2.06 -24.14
N ALA A 183 -5.91 -3.27 -23.60
CA ALA A 183 -6.87 -4.22 -24.14
C ALA A 183 -8.32 -3.66 -24.15
N TYR A 184 -8.71 -2.94 -23.10
CA TYR A 184 -10.01 -2.28 -23.04
C TYR A 184 -10.15 -1.18 -24.10
N ILE A 185 -9.12 -0.32 -24.29
CA ILE A 185 -9.08 0.73 -25.32
C ILE A 185 -9.15 0.10 -26.73
N PHE A 186 -8.42 -1.01 -26.95
CA PHE A 186 -8.45 -1.78 -28.18
C PHE A 186 -9.86 -2.30 -28.49
N TRP A 187 -10.47 -2.96 -27.48
CA TRP A 187 -11.83 -3.49 -27.61
C TRP A 187 -12.87 -2.40 -27.87
N ARG A 188 -12.66 -1.19 -27.33
CA ARG A 188 -13.55 -0.04 -27.57
C ARG A 188 -13.34 0.67 -28.90
N GLY A 189 -12.59 0.06 -29.84
CA GLY A 189 -12.42 0.48 -31.23
C GLY A 189 -11.20 1.38 -31.49
N ARG A 190 -10.41 1.71 -30.49
CA ARG A 190 -9.14 2.46 -30.67
C ARG A 190 -7.95 1.51 -30.77
N ARG A 191 -7.99 0.63 -31.80
CA ARG A 191 -7.11 -0.54 -31.93
C ARG A 191 -5.62 -0.17 -31.86
N GLY A 192 -5.15 0.80 -32.62
CA GLY A 192 -3.73 1.20 -32.63
C GLY A 192 -3.24 1.71 -31.27
N LEU A 193 -4.02 2.60 -30.63
CA LEU A 193 -3.67 3.12 -29.29
C LEU A 193 -3.70 1.99 -28.24
N GLY A 194 -4.75 1.16 -28.27
CA GLY A 194 -4.88 0.05 -27.32
C GLY A 194 -3.77 -0.97 -27.45
N ALA A 195 -3.42 -1.36 -28.68
CA ALA A 195 -2.30 -2.27 -28.96
C ALA A 195 -0.97 -1.68 -28.47
N LEU A 196 -0.71 -0.41 -28.74
CA LEU A 196 0.50 0.28 -28.29
C LEU A 196 0.61 0.28 -26.76
N VAL A 197 -0.46 0.65 -26.03
CA VAL A 197 -0.45 0.67 -24.56
C VAL A 197 -0.23 -0.72 -24.00
N ALA A 198 -0.87 -1.75 -24.56
CA ALA A 198 -0.69 -3.13 -24.12
C ALA A 198 0.73 -3.63 -24.39
N ALA A 199 1.28 -3.35 -25.58
CA ALA A 199 2.64 -3.73 -25.94
C ALA A 199 3.67 -3.08 -25.01
N VAL A 200 3.59 -1.76 -24.79
CA VAL A 200 4.48 -1.04 -23.86
C VAL A 200 4.40 -1.63 -22.44
N ALA A 201 3.19 -1.98 -21.98
CA ALA A 201 3.04 -2.58 -20.65
C ALA A 201 3.71 -3.95 -20.54
N VAL A 202 3.57 -4.79 -21.57
CA VAL A 202 4.20 -6.13 -21.60
C VAL A 202 5.72 -5.99 -21.73
N GLU A 203 6.22 -5.15 -22.61
CA GLU A 203 7.66 -4.94 -22.83
C GLU A 203 8.34 -4.38 -21.58
N VAL A 204 7.77 -3.33 -20.96
CA VAL A 204 8.32 -2.74 -19.73
C VAL A 204 8.23 -3.75 -18.58
N GLY A 205 7.10 -4.45 -18.43
CA GLY A 205 6.95 -5.49 -17.41
C GLY A 205 7.99 -6.62 -17.56
N ALA A 206 8.20 -7.09 -18.78
CA ALA A 206 9.21 -8.10 -19.08
C ALA A 206 10.64 -7.57 -18.80
N LEU A 207 10.97 -6.36 -19.27
CA LEU A 207 12.26 -5.72 -19.03
C LEU A 207 12.55 -5.60 -17.52
N VAL A 208 11.56 -5.19 -16.75
CA VAL A 208 11.70 -5.01 -15.29
C VAL A 208 11.95 -6.35 -14.61
N VAL A 209 11.16 -7.38 -14.91
CA VAL A 209 11.22 -8.68 -14.23
C VAL A 209 12.46 -9.48 -14.66
N VAL A 210 12.84 -9.40 -15.95
CA VAL A 210 13.93 -10.24 -16.50
C VAL A 210 15.30 -9.57 -16.39
N ILE A 211 15.37 -8.24 -16.43
CA ILE A 211 16.65 -7.52 -16.51
C ILE A 211 16.84 -6.62 -15.30
N ILE A 212 15.90 -5.68 -15.03
CA ILE A 212 16.16 -4.62 -14.04
C ILE A 212 16.23 -5.18 -12.61
N ILE A 213 15.20 -5.89 -12.16
CA ILE A 213 15.20 -6.46 -10.80
C ILE A 213 16.37 -7.42 -10.58
N PRO A 214 16.66 -8.38 -11.47
CA PRO A 214 17.83 -9.25 -11.34
C PRO A 214 19.18 -8.51 -11.30
N ALA A 215 19.32 -7.39 -12.04
CA ALA A 215 20.55 -6.61 -12.03
C ALA A 215 20.86 -5.97 -10.66
N PHE A 216 19.83 -5.65 -9.87
CA PHE A 216 19.97 -5.06 -8.53
C PHE A 216 19.82 -6.09 -7.40
N ASN A 217 19.34 -7.31 -7.69
CA ASN A 217 19.15 -8.35 -6.68
C ASN A 217 20.47 -9.11 -6.43
N PRO A 218 20.86 -9.31 -5.16
CA PRO A 218 22.10 -10.04 -4.83
C PRO A 218 22.19 -11.46 -5.41
N HIS A 219 21.04 -12.11 -5.66
CA HIS A 219 20.96 -13.45 -6.25
C HIS A 219 20.80 -13.44 -7.78
N HIS A 220 20.89 -12.27 -8.42
CA HIS A 220 20.71 -12.09 -9.86
C HIS A 220 19.44 -12.77 -10.43
N SER A 221 18.36 -12.76 -9.66
CA SER A 221 17.09 -13.40 -10.01
C SER A 221 15.90 -12.58 -9.56
N TYR A 222 14.74 -12.82 -10.19
CA TYR A 222 13.48 -12.27 -9.72
C TYR A 222 13.00 -13.05 -8.48
N PRO A 223 12.87 -12.42 -7.30
CA PRO A 223 12.65 -13.15 -6.05
C PRO A 223 11.26 -13.81 -5.95
N TYR A 224 10.28 -13.35 -6.73
CA TYR A 224 8.89 -13.82 -6.66
C TYR A 224 8.51 -14.84 -7.73
N GLY A 225 9.42 -15.22 -8.63
CA GLY A 225 9.15 -16.17 -9.71
C GLY A 225 8.75 -17.58 -9.25
N LYS A 226 9.21 -18.00 -8.06
CA LYS A 226 8.91 -19.30 -7.47
C LYS A 226 7.61 -19.33 -6.64
N THR A 227 6.96 -18.22 -6.46
CA THR A 227 5.70 -18.12 -5.68
C THR A 227 4.45 -18.43 -6.50
N ALA A 228 4.60 -18.64 -7.83
CA ALA A 228 3.51 -19.13 -8.67
C ALA A 228 3.14 -20.56 -8.29
N GLY A 229 1.91 -20.76 -7.87
CA GLY A 229 1.37 -22.09 -7.59
C GLY A 229 1.00 -22.82 -8.89
N PRO A 230 0.97 -24.18 -8.91
CA PRO A 230 0.45 -24.93 -10.05
C PRO A 230 -1.03 -24.63 -10.24
N ILE A 231 -1.49 -24.63 -11.51
CA ILE A 231 -2.92 -24.41 -11.86
C ILE A 231 -3.84 -25.40 -11.14
N SER A 232 -3.34 -26.59 -10.81
CA SER A 232 -4.05 -27.63 -10.06
C SER A 232 -4.33 -27.30 -8.59
N SER A 233 -3.77 -26.22 -8.05
CA SER A 233 -4.09 -25.74 -6.69
C SER A 233 -5.35 -24.88 -6.62
N LEU A 234 -6.24 -25.01 -7.60
CA LEU A 234 -7.55 -24.38 -7.69
C LEU A 234 -8.72 -25.28 -7.19
N PRO A 235 -8.75 -25.71 -5.95
CA PRO A 235 -9.94 -25.45 -5.16
C PRO A 235 -9.75 -24.06 -4.56
N VAL A 236 -10.66 -23.14 -4.89
CA VAL A 236 -10.59 -21.74 -4.41
C VAL A 236 -10.67 -21.83 -2.88
N PRO A 237 -9.61 -21.51 -2.13
CA PRO A 237 -9.72 -21.49 -0.67
C PRO A 237 -10.78 -20.47 -0.27
N VAL A 238 -11.53 -20.73 0.77
CA VAL A 238 -12.60 -19.85 1.31
C VAL A 238 -12.16 -18.38 1.37
N THR A 239 -10.89 -18.14 1.69
CA THR A 239 -10.30 -16.79 1.72
C THR A 239 -10.34 -16.05 0.36
N LYS A 240 -10.25 -16.76 -0.79
CA LYS A 240 -10.35 -16.13 -2.11
C LYS A 240 -11.79 -15.74 -2.42
N GLU A 241 -12.74 -16.61 -2.07
CA GLU A 241 -14.17 -16.33 -2.20
C GLU A 241 -14.60 -15.17 -1.30
N GLU A 242 -14.18 -15.16 -0.04
CA GLU A 242 -14.42 -14.06 0.89
C GLU A 242 -13.87 -12.74 0.35
N THR A 243 -12.69 -12.74 -0.27
CA THR A 243 -12.11 -11.54 -0.87
C THR A 243 -12.92 -11.07 -2.07
N MET A 244 -13.39 -11.96 -2.93
CA MET A 244 -14.28 -11.61 -4.04
C MET A 244 -15.59 -11.00 -3.55
N LEU A 245 -16.20 -11.60 -2.53
CA LEU A 245 -17.41 -11.06 -1.90
C LEU A 245 -17.14 -9.69 -1.27
N ALA A 246 -16.04 -9.54 -0.51
CA ALA A 246 -15.66 -8.28 0.12
C ALA A 246 -15.37 -7.16 -0.89
N LEU A 247 -14.87 -7.50 -2.09
CA LEU A 247 -14.66 -6.54 -3.17
C LEU A 247 -15.96 -6.06 -3.81
N LEU A 248 -16.92 -6.97 -4.01
CA LEU A 248 -18.16 -6.67 -4.73
C LEU A 248 -19.28 -6.17 -3.83
N ALA A 249 -19.36 -6.64 -2.58
CA ALA A 249 -20.43 -6.28 -1.65
C ALA A 249 -20.58 -4.76 -1.40
N PRO A 250 -19.50 -3.96 -1.23
CA PRO A 250 -19.62 -2.52 -1.06
C PRO A 250 -20.28 -1.80 -2.25
N THR A 251 -20.23 -2.42 -3.44
CA THR A 251 -20.88 -1.92 -4.66
C THR A 251 -22.22 -2.60 -4.94
N LEU A 252 -22.74 -3.38 -3.98
CA LEU A 252 -23.97 -4.17 -4.12
C LEU A 252 -23.98 -5.01 -5.41
N PHE A 253 -22.83 -5.49 -5.84
CA PHE A 253 -22.58 -6.21 -7.09
C PHE A 253 -22.91 -5.41 -8.37
N PHE A 254 -23.36 -4.17 -8.27
CA PHE A 254 -23.72 -3.37 -9.44
C PHE A 254 -22.50 -2.90 -10.27
N ALA A 255 -21.29 -2.98 -9.72
CA ALA A 255 -20.07 -2.82 -10.51
C ALA A 255 -19.98 -3.83 -11.68
N LEU A 256 -20.55 -5.04 -11.53
CA LEU A 256 -20.59 -6.06 -12.56
C LEU A 256 -21.41 -5.66 -13.80
N ARG A 257 -22.23 -4.61 -13.72
CA ARG A 257 -22.97 -4.06 -14.87
C ARG A 257 -22.12 -3.15 -15.75
N SER A 258 -20.93 -2.84 -15.33
CA SER A 258 -19.97 -2.03 -16.09
C SER A 258 -18.83 -2.91 -16.62
N PRO A 259 -18.47 -2.81 -17.91
CA PRO A 259 -17.32 -3.53 -18.44
C PRO A 259 -15.99 -3.02 -17.88
N LEU A 260 -15.96 -1.87 -17.20
CA LEU A 260 -14.78 -1.37 -16.52
C LEU A 260 -14.31 -2.29 -15.39
N VAL A 261 -15.20 -3.10 -14.81
CA VAL A 261 -14.85 -4.08 -13.77
C VAL A 261 -13.80 -5.09 -14.27
N LEU A 262 -13.76 -5.38 -15.57
CA LEU A 262 -12.79 -6.29 -16.17
C LEU A 262 -11.34 -5.83 -16.01
N LEU A 263 -11.10 -4.53 -15.77
CA LEU A 263 -9.77 -4.00 -15.48
C LEU A 263 -9.18 -4.55 -14.18
N ALA A 264 -10.01 -5.03 -13.25
CA ALA A 264 -9.56 -5.65 -12.00
C ALA A 264 -9.10 -7.12 -12.21
N ALA A 265 -9.55 -7.78 -13.27
CA ALA A 265 -9.35 -9.21 -13.46
C ALA A 265 -7.87 -9.64 -13.53
N PRO A 266 -6.96 -8.99 -14.32
CA PRO A 266 -5.57 -9.44 -14.38
C PRO A 266 -4.84 -9.36 -13.03
N SER A 267 -5.07 -8.29 -12.27
CA SER A 267 -4.48 -8.14 -10.93
C SER A 267 -5.01 -9.19 -9.95
N LEU A 268 -6.32 -9.48 -9.98
CA LEU A 268 -6.92 -10.53 -9.15
C LEU A 268 -6.43 -11.92 -9.53
N LEU A 269 -6.34 -12.21 -10.82
CA LEU A 269 -5.81 -13.49 -11.32
C LEU A 269 -4.36 -13.67 -10.88
N ALA A 270 -3.50 -12.67 -11.03
CA ALA A 270 -2.12 -12.71 -10.59
C ALA A 270 -2.01 -12.96 -9.07
N ARG A 271 -2.84 -12.27 -8.25
CA ARG A 271 -2.90 -12.48 -6.79
C ARG A 271 -3.33 -13.89 -6.41
N PHE A 272 -4.37 -14.39 -7.04
CA PHE A 272 -4.94 -15.70 -6.70
C PHE A 272 -4.14 -16.87 -7.26
N TRP A 273 -3.26 -16.60 -8.25
CA TRP A 273 -2.30 -17.57 -8.76
C TRP A 273 -1.16 -17.87 -7.79
N THR A 274 -0.84 -16.95 -6.89
CA THR A 274 0.26 -17.16 -5.95
C THR A 274 -0.07 -18.22 -4.90
N SER A 275 0.96 -18.85 -4.35
CA SER A 275 0.84 -19.78 -3.22
C SER A 275 0.77 -19.09 -1.85
N SER A 276 0.93 -17.75 -1.81
CA SER A 276 0.96 -16.99 -0.55
C SER A 276 -0.43 -16.60 -0.08
N PRO A 277 -0.92 -17.13 1.07
CA PRO A 277 -2.23 -16.77 1.62
C PRO A 277 -2.36 -15.29 1.97
N ASN A 278 -1.26 -14.60 2.26
CA ASN A 278 -1.26 -13.17 2.57
C ASN A 278 -1.76 -12.32 1.40
N LEU A 279 -1.53 -12.77 0.16
CA LEU A 279 -1.99 -12.07 -1.04
C LEU A 279 -3.47 -12.30 -1.33
N TRP A 280 -4.08 -13.39 -0.85
CA TRP A 280 -5.46 -13.75 -1.16
C TRP A 280 -6.49 -12.98 -0.34
N GLY A 281 -6.15 -12.64 0.92
CA GLY A 281 -7.07 -12.10 1.90
C GLY A 281 -7.36 -10.60 1.76
N THR A 282 -8.20 -10.11 2.67
CA THR A 282 -8.62 -8.70 2.74
C THR A 282 -7.66 -7.83 3.56
N ARG A 283 -6.63 -8.42 4.16
CA ARG A 283 -5.60 -7.70 4.90
C ARG A 283 -4.65 -6.97 3.95
N PHE A 284 -3.90 -6.03 4.48
CA PHE A 284 -2.85 -5.31 3.78
C PHE A 284 -3.36 -4.37 2.69
N HIS A 285 -2.44 -3.84 1.89
CA HIS A 285 -2.67 -2.80 0.87
C HIS A 285 -3.16 -3.34 -0.49
N TYR A 286 -3.16 -4.66 -0.71
CA TYR A 286 -3.33 -5.27 -2.04
C TYR A 286 -4.64 -4.93 -2.74
N SER A 287 -5.68 -4.58 -2.00
CA SER A 287 -6.98 -4.26 -2.59
C SER A 287 -7.17 -2.77 -2.89
N ALA A 288 -6.23 -1.91 -2.47
CA ALA A 288 -6.36 -0.46 -2.65
C ALA A 288 -6.49 -0.05 -4.12
N VAL A 289 -5.71 -0.66 -5.02
CA VAL A 289 -5.76 -0.39 -6.47
C VAL A 289 -7.04 -0.87 -7.13
N LEU A 290 -7.74 -1.84 -6.53
CA LEU A 290 -9.00 -2.35 -7.06
C LEU A 290 -10.18 -1.44 -6.73
N MET A 291 -10.10 -0.68 -5.62
CA MET A 291 -11.20 0.17 -5.17
C MET A 291 -11.61 1.22 -6.20
N PRO A 292 -10.71 2.02 -6.82
CA PRO A 292 -11.14 2.98 -7.83
C PRO A 292 -11.79 2.32 -9.05
N ILE A 293 -11.30 1.15 -9.47
CA ILE A 293 -11.92 0.40 -10.58
C ILE A 293 -13.36 0.03 -10.23
N LEU A 294 -13.55 -0.57 -9.06
CA LEU A 294 -14.86 -1.07 -8.62
C LEU A 294 -15.87 0.05 -8.40
N PHE A 295 -15.46 1.17 -7.76
CA PHE A 295 -16.39 2.26 -7.49
C PHE A 295 -16.69 3.11 -8.73
N ILE A 296 -15.76 3.25 -9.68
CA ILE A 296 -16.05 3.86 -10.99
C ILE A 296 -16.93 2.94 -11.82
N ALA A 297 -16.66 1.62 -11.83
CA ALA A 297 -17.53 0.65 -12.47
C ALA A 297 -18.94 0.64 -11.84
N PHE A 298 -19.04 0.82 -10.52
CA PHE A 298 -20.32 0.97 -9.83
C PHE A 298 -21.10 2.20 -10.30
N ALA A 299 -20.45 3.37 -10.37
CA ALA A 299 -21.08 4.59 -10.88
C ALA A 299 -21.57 4.43 -12.34
N ASP A 300 -20.76 3.82 -13.23
CA ASP A 300 -21.16 3.51 -14.62
C ASP A 300 -22.29 2.48 -14.66
N GLY A 301 -22.23 1.45 -13.81
CA GLY A 301 -23.30 0.46 -13.67
C GLY A 301 -24.63 1.08 -13.27
N LEU A 302 -24.63 2.00 -12.30
CA LEU A 302 -25.83 2.74 -11.88
C LEU A 302 -26.36 3.66 -13.00
N ALA A 303 -25.48 4.31 -13.77
CA ALA A 303 -25.90 5.11 -14.92
C ALA A 303 -26.63 4.25 -15.97
N ARG A 304 -26.11 3.05 -16.26
CA ARG A 304 -26.73 2.07 -17.16
C ARG A 304 -28.10 1.58 -16.63
N MET A 305 -28.21 1.37 -15.31
CA MET A 305 -29.49 0.98 -14.71
C MET A 305 -30.52 2.11 -14.82
N ARG A 306 -30.09 3.36 -14.69
CA ARG A 306 -30.97 4.55 -14.84
C ARG A 306 -31.43 4.78 -16.28
N ALA A 307 -30.67 4.32 -17.23
CA ALA A 307 -31.05 4.33 -18.65
C ALA A 307 -31.99 3.18 -19.07
N SER A 308 -32.36 2.31 -18.12
CA SER A 308 -33.28 1.17 -18.37
C SER A 308 -34.73 1.56 -18.09
N ASP A 309 -35.67 1.01 -18.87
CA ASP A 309 -37.11 1.20 -18.69
C ASP A 309 -37.68 0.38 -17.50
N ARG A 310 -36.86 -0.47 -16.86
CA ARG A 310 -37.29 -1.33 -15.76
C ARG A 310 -37.35 -0.54 -14.45
N VAL A 311 -38.55 -0.32 -13.91
CA VAL A 311 -38.81 0.41 -12.67
C VAL A 311 -37.98 -0.10 -11.49
N VAL A 312 -37.80 -1.44 -11.39
CA VAL A 312 -36.97 -2.06 -10.33
C VAL A 312 -35.53 -1.60 -10.40
N LEU A 313 -34.94 -1.53 -11.60
CA LEU A 313 -33.55 -1.05 -11.78
C LEU A 313 -33.42 0.45 -11.47
N LEU A 314 -34.41 1.25 -11.83
CA LEU A 314 -34.45 2.68 -11.51
C LEU A 314 -34.48 2.91 -10.01
N ARG A 315 -35.32 2.17 -9.28
CA ARG A 315 -35.42 2.26 -7.81
C ARG A 315 -34.12 1.79 -7.17
N ALA A 316 -33.59 0.65 -7.58
CA ALA A 316 -32.31 0.13 -7.08
C ALA A 316 -31.17 1.13 -7.29
N ALA A 317 -31.06 1.74 -8.49
CA ALA A 317 -30.03 2.74 -8.79
C ALA A 317 -30.14 4.04 -7.98
N ARG A 318 -31.33 4.36 -7.45
CA ARG A 318 -31.54 5.53 -6.56
C ARG A 318 -31.08 5.25 -5.13
N VAL A 319 -31.33 4.03 -4.64
CA VAL A 319 -31.08 3.65 -3.24
C VAL A 319 -29.65 3.15 -3.03
N ALA A 320 -29.06 2.50 -4.03
CA ALA A 320 -27.74 1.87 -3.96
C ALA A 320 -26.60 2.77 -3.42
N PRO A 321 -26.49 4.06 -3.78
CA PRO A 321 -25.45 4.94 -3.23
C PRO A 321 -25.57 5.14 -1.71
N ILE A 322 -26.79 5.18 -1.20
CA ILE A 322 -27.05 5.34 0.25
C ILE A 322 -26.71 4.03 0.96
N LEU A 323 -27.12 2.87 0.41
CA LEU A 323 -26.80 1.57 0.99
C LEU A 323 -25.30 1.32 0.99
N ALA A 324 -24.58 1.66 -0.09
CA ALA A 324 -23.13 1.56 -0.13
C ALA A 324 -22.44 2.40 0.94
N LEU A 325 -22.93 3.63 1.17
CA LEU A 325 -22.44 4.48 2.24
C LEU A 325 -22.75 3.90 3.62
N LEU A 326 -23.96 3.39 3.83
CA LEU A 326 -24.33 2.74 5.09
C LEU A 326 -23.45 1.53 5.38
N ILE A 327 -23.18 0.68 4.38
CA ILE A 327 -22.26 -0.45 4.54
C ILE A 327 -20.87 0.06 4.94
N ALA A 328 -20.33 1.08 4.25
CA ALA A 328 -19.01 1.62 4.52
C ALA A 328 -18.90 2.26 5.93
N VAL A 329 -20.00 2.82 6.45
CA VAL A 329 -20.04 3.44 7.78
C VAL A 329 -20.37 2.44 8.87
N CYS A 330 -21.31 1.51 8.66
CA CYS A 330 -21.79 0.62 9.73
C CYS A 330 -20.89 -0.60 9.96
N VAL A 331 -20.15 -1.03 8.93
CA VAL A 331 -19.19 -2.14 9.12
C VAL A 331 -17.94 -1.61 9.83
N PRO A 332 -17.57 -2.19 11.00
CA PRO A 332 -16.40 -1.74 11.75
C PRO A 332 -15.13 -1.78 10.91
N GLN A 333 -14.47 -0.64 10.80
CA GLN A 333 -13.26 -0.43 9.99
C GLN A 333 -12.21 0.36 10.80
N PRO A 334 -10.94 0.34 10.39
CA PRO A 334 -9.86 1.00 11.13
C PRO A 334 -10.11 2.47 11.50
N LEU A 335 -10.77 3.26 10.65
CA LEU A 335 -11.09 4.67 10.92
C LEU A 335 -12.00 4.88 12.13
N TRP A 336 -12.76 3.87 12.55
CA TRP A 336 -13.56 3.97 13.77
C TRP A 336 -12.70 4.22 15.01
N SER A 337 -11.46 3.72 15.00
CA SER A 337 -10.53 3.97 16.11
C SER A 337 -10.21 5.45 16.32
N VAL A 338 -10.25 6.26 15.25
CA VAL A 338 -10.01 7.72 15.33
C VAL A 338 -11.09 8.42 16.16
N LEU A 339 -12.29 7.87 16.21
CA LEU A 339 -13.42 8.41 16.99
C LEU A 339 -13.35 8.05 18.49
N SER A 340 -12.52 7.07 18.85
CA SER A 340 -12.37 6.64 20.24
C SER A 340 -11.33 7.47 20.98
N PRO A 341 -11.66 8.19 22.06
CA PRO A 341 -10.69 8.95 22.86
C PRO A 341 -9.57 8.06 23.43
N ALA A 342 -9.85 6.80 23.71
CA ALA A 342 -8.88 5.84 24.23
C ALA A 342 -7.76 5.56 23.22
N SER A 343 -8.05 5.60 21.92
CA SER A 343 -7.06 5.34 20.88
C SER A 343 -5.99 6.44 20.76
N TRP A 344 -6.25 7.65 21.29
CA TRP A 344 -5.31 8.77 21.28
C TRP A 344 -4.37 8.80 22.50
N ARG A 345 -4.65 8.00 23.50
CA ARG A 345 -3.78 7.90 24.67
C ARG A 345 -2.57 7.06 24.33
N VAL A 346 -1.38 7.65 24.42
CA VAL A 346 -0.12 6.90 24.31
C VAL A 346 0.06 6.09 25.59
N PRO A 347 0.12 4.75 25.53
CA PRO A 347 0.34 3.92 26.72
C PRO A 347 1.66 4.28 27.39
N GLU A 348 1.72 4.15 28.73
CA GLU A 348 2.96 4.40 29.48
C GLU A 348 4.11 3.51 29.01
N GLN A 349 3.81 2.29 28.64
CA GLN A 349 4.77 1.35 28.05
C GLN A 349 5.45 1.91 26.80
N VAL A 350 4.69 2.59 25.93
CA VAL A 350 5.23 3.21 24.70
C VAL A 350 6.13 4.40 25.06
N ARG A 351 5.72 5.23 26.01
CA ARG A 351 6.54 6.38 26.48
C ARG A 351 7.87 5.91 27.11
N THR A 352 7.83 4.85 27.90
CA THR A 352 9.04 4.24 28.47
C THR A 352 9.93 3.67 27.38
N ALA A 353 9.34 2.98 26.39
CA ALA A 353 10.06 2.47 25.23
C ALA A 353 10.75 3.59 24.44
N GLU A 354 10.05 4.70 24.15
CA GLU A 354 10.63 5.87 23.48
C GLU A 354 11.81 6.45 24.26
N ALA A 355 11.69 6.57 25.60
CA ALA A 355 12.77 7.06 26.43
C ALA A 355 14.00 6.14 26.37
N LEU A 356 13.80 4.83 26.38
CA LEU A 356 14.90 3.86 26.22
C LEU A 356 15.56 3.97 24.84
N LEU A 357 14.76 4.05 23.78
CA LEU A 357 15.31 4.15 22.42
C LEU A 357 16.15 5.42 22.21
N ARG A 358 15.86 6.52 22.92
CA ARG A 358 16.66 7.76 22.87
C ARG A 358 18.07 7.59 23.43
N THR A 359 18.35 6.54 24.19
CA THR A 359 19.72 6.26 24.68
C THR A 359 20.63 5.75 23.59
N ILE A 360 20.09 5.28 22.46
CA ILE A 360 20.87 4.85 21.32
C ILE A 360 21.31 6.09 20.54
N PRO A 361 22.61 6.30 20.28
CA PRO A 361 23.12 7.47 19.56
C PRO A 361 22.63 7.54 18.11
N ASP A 362 22.50 8.76 17.59
CA ASP A 362 22.24 8.97 16.17
C ASP A 362 23.38 8.41 15.31
N GLY A 363 23.07 7.85 14.16
CA GLY A 363 24.04 7.21 13.27
C GLY A 363 24.48 5.81 13.72
N ALA A 364 24.02 5.32 14.86
CA ALA A 364 24.37 3.98 15.32
C ALA A 364 23.86 2.88 14.39
N ASP A 365 24.64 1.78 14.28
CA ASP A 365 24.20 0.53 13.66
C ASP A 365 23.36 -0.28 14.67
N VAL A 366 22.11 -0.51 14.34
CA VAL A 366 21.12 -1.14 15.23
C VAL A 366 20.42 -2.30 14.54
N ALA A 367 20.47 -3.50 15.10
CA ALA A 367 19.53 -4.55 14.75
C ALA A 367 18.27 -4.42 15.60
N ALA A 368 17.12 -4.22 14.99
CA ALA A 368 15.88 -3.94 15.71
C ALA A 368 14.76 -4.92 15.36
N ALA A 369 13.94 -5.25 16.37
CA ALA A 369 12.67 -5.93 16.19
C ALA A 369 11.77 -5.16 15.23
N ASN A 370 10.92 -5.88 14.48
CA ASN A 370 10.14 -5.31 13.39
C ASN A 370 9.27 -4.09 13.79
N ARG A 371 8.67 -4.09 14.97
CA ARG A 371 7.85 -2.98 15.49
C ARG A 371 8.67 -1.78 16.00
N ILE A 372 9.93 -2.02 16.31
CA ILE A 372 10.82 -0.97 16.83
C ILE A 372 11.55 -0.27 15.71
N ALA A 373 11.90 -0.99 14.65
CA ALA A 373 12.70 -0.48 13.56
C ALA A 373 12.24 0.90 13.01
N PRO A 374 10.96 1.19 12.75
CA PRO A 374 10.52 2.49 12.22
C PRO A 374 10.73 3.67 13.18
N GLN A 375 10.94 3.41 14.47
CA GLN A 375 11.24 4.45 15.44
C GLN A 375 12.70 4.90 15.38
N LEU A 376 13.54 4.14 14.68
CA LEU A 376 14.99 4.34 14.60
C LEU A 376 15.49 4.67 13.19
N THR A 377 14.77 4.28 12.13
CA THR A 377 15.22 4.41 10.73
C THR A 377 15.49 5.86 10.31
N GLY A 378 14.80 6.85 10.90
CA GLY A 378 15.04 8.27 10.63
C GLY A 378 16.39 8.80 11.13
N ARG A 379 17.04 8.14 12.10
CA ARG A 379 18.27 8.62 12.75
C ARG A 379 19.40 7.60 12.87
N CYS A 380 19.09 6.29 12.78
CA CYS A 380 20.06 5.21 12.86
C CYS A 380 20.18 4.48 11.53
N ARG A 381 21.19 3.64 11.41
CA ARG A 381 21.27 2.61 10.38
C ARG A 381 20.67 1.32 10.95
N VAL A 382 19.49 0.93 10.47
CA VAL A 382 18.69 -0.12 11.08
C VAL A 382 18.70 -1.39 10.24
N PHE A 383 18.96 -2.51 10.88
CA PHE A 383 18.95 -3.84 10.32
C PHE A 383 17.84 -4.68 10.98
N ARG A 384 17.41 -5.70 10.31
CA ARG A 384 16.44 -6.63 10.87
C ARG A 384 17.11 -7.52 11.93
N PHE A 385 16.54 -7.59 13.14
CA PHE A 385 17.06 -8.42 14.22
C PHE A 385 17.07 -9.93 13.87
N LEU A 386 16.11 -10.40 13.08
CA LEU A 386 15.99 -11.81 12.65
C LEU A 386 16.89 -12.19 11.45
N SER A 387 17.74 -11.30 10.95
CA SER A 387 18.76 -11.69 9.98
C SER A 387 19.83 -12.50 10.70
N GLU A 388 20.15 -13.69 10.19
CA GLU A 388 21.22 -14.49 10.75
C GLU A 388 22.48 -13.61 10.91
N PRO A 389 23.08 -13.57 12.13
CA PRO A 389 24.29 -12.81 12.33
C PRO A 389 25.36 -13.41 11.44
N THR A 390 25.70 -12.70 10.37
CA THR A 390 26.84 -13.10 9.56
C THR A 390 28.12 -12.87 10.38
N PRO A 391 29.15 -13.70 10.27
CA PRO A 391 30.39 -13.56 11.05
C PRO A 391 31.04 -12.17 10.90
N TRP A 392 30.78 -11.47 9.78
CA TRP A 392 31.36 -10.16 9.42
C TRP A 392 30.47 -8.98 9.71
N PHE A 393 29.17 -9.17 10.03
CA PHE A 393 28.27 -8.05 10.33
C PHE A 393 27.58 -8.25 11.68
N ARG A 394 28.00 -7.43 12.66
CA ARG A 394 27.44 -7.42 13.99
C ARG A 394 27.21 -5.97 14.41
N PRO A 395 25.96 -5.47 14.34
CA PRO A 395 25.65 -4.10 14.76
C PRO A 395 26.04 -3.88 16.23
N GLU A 396 26.40 -2.65 16.57
CA GLU A 396 26.78 -2.31 17.96
C GLU A 396 25.60 -2.49 18.92
N TRP A 397 24.40 -2.19 18.45
CA TRP A 397 23.18 -2.21 19.25
C TRP A 397 22.21 -3.25 18.74
N VAL A 398 21.51 -3.90 19.67
CA VAL A 398 20.39 -4.81 19.39
C VAL A 398 19.21 -4.41 20.25
N VAL A 399 18.01 -4.32 19.64
CA VAL A 399 16.76 -4.00 20.32
C VAL A 399 15.72 -5.06 20.02
N THR A 400 15.26 -5.74 21.07
CA THR A 400 14.29 -6.84 20.99
C THR A 400 13.00 -6.52 21.71
N THR A 401 11.93 -7.22 21.34
CA THR A 401 10.63 -7.16 22.03
C THR A 401 10.35 -8.40 22.88
N GLY A 402 11.27 -9.39 22.87
CA GLY A 402 11.07 -10.65 23.55
C GLY A 402 9.97 -11.54 22.94
N ALA A 403 9.59 -11.27 21.69
CA ALA A 403 8.58 -12.07 20.99
C ALA A 403 9.03 -13.55 20.86
N PRO A 404 8.09 -14.52 20.82
CA PRO A 404 8.44 -15.95 20.77
C PRO A 404 9.41 -16.30 19.63
N TYR A 405 9.25 -15.68 18.46
CA TYR A 405 10.12 -15.90 17.31
C TYR A 405 11.50 -15.24 17.41
N GLU A 406 11.75 -14.41 18.44
CA GLU A 406 13.05 -13.79 18.73
C GLU A 406 13.88 -14.59 19.72
N GLN A 407 13.29 -15.55 20.44
CA GLN A 407 13.91 -16.20 21.61
C GLN A 407 15.20 -16.96 21.29
N SER A 408 15.26 -17.68 20.18
CA SER A 408 16.47 -18.42 19.78
C SER A 408 17.64 -17.45 19.58
N MET A 409 17.42 -16.32 18.90
CA MET A 409 18.47 -15.34 18.64
C MET A 409 18.84 -14.54 19.90
N ILE A 410 17.87 -14.28 20.78
CA ILE A 410 18.14 -13.63 22.07
C ILE A 410 19.06 -14.51 22.92
N ALA A 411 18.87 -15.83 22.93
CA ALA A 411 19.71 -16.77 23.66
C ALA A 411 21.18 -16.74 23.19
N ASP A 412 21.43 -16.43 21.91
CA ASP A 412 22.78 -16.39 21.33
C ASP A 412 23.52 -15.06 21.60
N LEU A 413 22.80 -13.98 21.95
CA LEU A 413 23.39 -12.65 22.13
C LEU A 413 24.56 -12.62 23.13
N PRO A 414 24.50 -13.27 24.31
CA PRO A 414 25.61 -13.26 25.27
C PRO A 414 26.89 -13.88 24.70
N SER A 415 26.77 -15.00 23.98
CA SER A 415 27.92 -15.68 23.35
C SER A 415 28.57 -14.83 22.25
N LEU A 416 27.77 -13.93 21.62
CA LEU A 416 28.22 -12.96 20.63
C LEU A 416 28.82 -11.69 21.25
N GLY A 417 28.92 -11.61 22.59
CA GLY A 417 29.50 -10.48 23.32
C GLY A 417 28.56 -9.33 23.60
N TYR A 418 27.26 -9.51 23.39
CA TYR A 418 26.26 -8.49 23.75
C TYR A 418 25.89 -8.57 25.24
N ARG A 419 25.73 -7.39 25.87
CA ARG A 419 25.28 -7.26 27.25
C ARG A 419 24.01 -6.40 27.30
N VAL A 420 23.10 -6.72 28.20
CA VAL A 420 21.91 -5.89 28.46
C VAL A 420 22.39 -4.55 29.03
N VAL A 421 21.97 -3.45 28.41
CA VAL A 421 22.27 -2.08 28.92
C VAL A 421 21.02 -1.37 29.41
N ALA A 422 19.84 -1.77 28.93
CA ALA A 422 18.56 -1.25 29.40
C ALA A 422 17.43 -2.26 29.12
N GLN A 423 16.47 -2.31 30.03
CA GLN A 423 15.29 -3.16 29.88
C GLN A 423 14.10 -2.53 30.59
N ALA A 424 12.97 -2.39 29.91
CA ALA A 424 11.69 -2.03 30.47
C ALA A 424 10.54 -2.40 29.52
N THR A 425 9.39 -2.73 30.08
CA THR A 425 8.08 -2.82 29.38
C THR A 425 8.09 -3.65 28.09
N GLY A 426 8.77 -4.82 28.11
CA GLY A 426 8.84 -5.72 26.96
C GLY A 426 9.84 -5.30 25.88
N ILE A 427 10.73 -4.33 26.15
CA ILE A 427 11.84 -3.97 25.28
C ILE A 427 13.14 -4.21 26.03
N THR A 428 14.10 -4.86 25.38
CA THR A 428 15.45 -5.04 25.89
C THR A 428 16.45 -4.50 24.87
N ILE A 429 17.36 -3.64 25.36
CA ILE A 429 18.45 -3.07 24.60
C ILE A 429 19.75 -3.75 25.00
N TYR A 430 20.42 -4.31 24.03
CA TYR A 430 21.75 -4.91 24.18
C TYR A 430 22.77 -4.04 23.46
N ARG A 431 23.98 -4.01 24.00
CA ARG A 431 25.13 -3.36 23.38
C ARG A 431 26.34 -4.29 23.40
N ARG A 432 27.05 -4.31 22.29
CA ARG A 432 28.37 -4.90 22.19
C ARG A 432 29.41 -3.79 22.18
N PRO A 433 30.37 -3.75 23.12
CA PRO A 433 31.46 -2.79 23.06
C PRO A 433 32.20 -2.92 21.73
N ARG A 434 32.53 -1.79 21.10
CA ARG A 434 33.47 -1.81 19.98
C ARG A 434 34.77 -2.41 20.48
N ALA A 435 35.37 -3.38 19.76
CA ALA A 435 36.74 -3.73 20.01
C ALA A 435 37.57 -2.44 19.93
N ALA A 436 38.33 -2.16 20.98
CA ALA A 436 39.30 -1.09 20.94
C ALA A 436 40.26 -1.40 19.77
N GLY A 437 40.12 -0.63 18.68
CA GLY A 437 41.04 -0.69 17.53
C GLY A 437 42.36 -0.07 17.85
#